data_0143a6af8d3c442b0c30dc6d6b455462
#
_entry.id   0143a6af8d3c442b0c30dc6d6b455462
#
_cell.length_a   1.000
_cell.length_b   1.000
_cell.length_c   1.000
_cell.angle_alpha   90.00
_cell.angle_beta   90.00
_cell.angle_gamma   90.00
#
_symmetry.space_group_name_H-M   'P 1'
#
loop_
_entity.id
_entity.type
_entity.pdbx_description
1 polymer ?
#
loop_
_entity_poly.entity_id
_entity_poly.type
_entity_poly.pdbx_seq_one_letter_code
_entity_poly.pdbx_strand_id
1 'polypeptide(L)'
;CIRDRRYFSRLSGPILDRVDIQMAVPPVSRIAAQSEPIGESSAGIQARVIRARQVAKDRFRQYGWVCNAQASGKWLHANTSLKAMELVNRALSNHQLTLRGADRAMRLSWTLADLAGRVSPTEQDVHQGIEMRTRMT
;
A
#
# COMPACT_ATOMS: atom_id res chain seq x y z
N CYS A 1 23.78 8.31 -0.88
CA CYS A 1 24.86 8.64 -1.84
C CYS A 1 24.47 9.86 -2.67
N ILE A 2 25.46 10.73 -3.06
CA ILE A 2 25.22 11.96 -3.87
C ILE A 2 24.59 11.62 -5.24
N ARG A 3 24.93 10.47 -5.82
CA ARG A 3 24.35 9.96 -7.08
C ARG A 3 22.84 9.71 -6.95
N ASP A 4 22.41 9.13 -5.84
CA ASP A 4 21.01 8.77 -5.64
C ASP A 4 20.17 10.03 -5.49
N ARG A 5 20.64 11.04 -4.76
CA ARG A 5 19.97 12.35 -4.65
C ARG A 5 19.81 13.02 -6.02
N ARG A 6 20.84 12.99 -6.88
CA ARG A 6 20.76 13.51 -8.26
C ARG A 6 19.79 12.74 -9.15
N TYR A 7 19.64 11.45 -8.95
CA TYR A 7 18.68 10.63 -9.69
C TYR A 7 17.26 10.93 -9.24
N PHE A 8 17.03 10.93 -7.93
CA PHE A 8 15.70 11.25 -7.37
C PHE A 8 15.25 12.68 -7.63
N SER A 9 16.17 13.65 -7.66
CA SER A 9 15.84 15.05 -8.01
C SER A 9 15.35 15.23 -9.46
N ARG A 10 15.55 14.24 -10.34
CA ARG A 10 15.03 14.23 -11.70
C ARG A 10 13.60 13.64 -11.80
N LEU A 11 13.12 12.99 -10.75
CA LEU A 11 11.75 12.51 -10.69
C LEU A 11 10.85 13.66 -10.26
N SER A 12 9.94 14.07 -11.14
CA SER A 12 9.00 15.14 -10.79
C SER A 12 8.00 14.68 -9.72
N GLY A 13 7.59 15.60 -8.83
CA GLY A 13 6.56 15.33 -7.82
C GLY A 13 5.30 14.65 -8.38
N PRO A 14 4.75 15.10 -9.53
CA PRO A 14 3.62 14.45 -10.19
C PRO A 14 3.84 12.99 -10.59
N ILE A 15 5.08 12.56 -10.89
CA ILE A 15 5.40 11.16 -11.18
C ILE A 15 5.36 10.35 -9.88
N LEU A 16 6.02 10.86 -8.83
CA LEU A 16 6.03 10.19 -7.52
C LEU A 16 4.62 10.06 -6.92
N ASP A 17 3.76 11.05 -7.13
CA ASP A 17 2.36 10.99 -6.71
C ASP A 17 1.54 9.89 -7.45
N ARG A 18 2.00 9.42 -8.59
CA ARG A 18 1.39 8.31 -9.34
C ARG A 18 1.92 6.92 -8.97
N VAL A 19 3.03 6.84 -8.26
CA VAL A 19 3.59 5.57 -7.74
C VAL A 19 2.81 5.16 -6.50
N ASP A 20 2.29 3.94 -6.45
CA ASP A 20 1.46 3.48 -5.32
C ASP A 20 2.31 3.08 -4.11
N ILE A 21 3.46 2.47 -4.33
CA ILE A 21 4.33 1.96 -3.26
C ILE A 21 5.76 2.46 -3.48
N GLN A 22 6.35 3.03 -2.42
CA GLN A 22 7.75 3.42 -2.36
C GLN A 22 8.45 2.59 -1.30
N MET A 23 9.50 1.85 -1.68
CA MET A 23 10.27 0.99 -0.78
C MET A 23 11.76 1.26 -0.94
N ALA A 24 12.45 1.41 0.18
CA ALA A 24 13.91 1.36 0.22
C ALA A 24 14.35 -0.11 0.38
N VAL A 25 15.09 -0.62 -0.60
CA VAL A 25 15.69 -1.97 -0.54
C VAL A 25 17.16 -1.80 -0.22
N PRO A 26 17.60 -2.10 1.02
CA PRO A 26 19.02 -2.03 1.38
C PRO A 26 19.82 -3.12 0.67
N PRO A 27 21.13 -2.91 0.41
CA PRO A 27 21.98 -3.95 -0.13
C PRO A 27 22.10 -5.11 0.85
N VAL A 28 22.01 -6.34 0.34
CA VAL A 28 22.18 -7.55 1.16
C VAL A 28 23.66 -7.73 1.47
N SER A 29 24.03 -7.81 2.75
CA SER A 29 25.40 -8.17 3.15
C SER A 29 25.64 -9.66 2.92
N ARG A 30 26.91 -10.06 2.63
CA ARG A 30 27.27 -11.48 2.48
C ARG A 30 26.94 -12.30 3.73
N ILE A 31 27.05 -11.70 4.92
CA ILE A 31 26.75 -12.35 6.19
C ILE A 31 25.25 -12.59 6.32
N ALA A 32 24.41 -11.62 5.98
CA ALA A 32 22.96 -11.77 5.99
C ALA A 32 22.51 -12.85 5.00
N ALA A 33 23.08 -12.89 3.79
CA ALA A 33 22.74 -13.89 2.77
C ALA A 33 23.04 -15.34 3.21
N GLN A 34 23.97 -15.54 4.16
CA GLN A 34 24.33 -16.87 4.70
C GLN A 34 23.55 -17.25 5.96
N SER A 35 22.96 -16.28 6.64
CA SER A 35 22.34 -16.44 7.97
C SER A 35 20.81 -16.34 7.95
N GLU A 36 20.22 -15.85 6.86
CA GLU A 36 18.78 -15.72 6.80
C GLU A 36 18.09 -17.07 6.55
N PRO A 37 17.00 -17.36 7.29
CA PRO A 37 16.17 -18.52 7.00
C PRO A 37 15.64 -18.42 5.55
N ILE A 38 15.47 -19.56 4.91
CA ILE A 38 14.88 -19.65 3.56
C ILE A 38 13.53 -18.91 3.60
N GLY A 39 13.42 -17.83 2.83
CA GLY A 39 12.21 -17.04 2.76
C GLY A 39 11.01 -17.83 2.24
N GLU A 40 9.84 -17.20 2.26
CA GLU A 40 8.61 -17.81 1.73
C GLU A 40 8.79 -18.19 0.25
N SER A 41 8.32 -19.38 -0.14
CA SER A 41 8.43 -19.85 -1.53
C SER A 41 7.51 -19.02 -2.47
N SER A 42 7.90 -18.91 -3.74
CA SER A 42 7.07 -18.24 -4.77
C SER A 42 5.67 -18.84 -4.87
N ALA A 43 5.53 -20.16 -4.68
CA ALA A 43 4.23 -20.83 -4.67
C ALA A 43 3.37 -20.40 -3.47
N GLY A 44 3.96 -20.22 -2.29
CA GLY A 44 3.28 -19.71 -1.09
C GLY A 44 2.79 -18.28 -1.30
N ILE A 45 3.66 -17.41 -1.83
CA ILE A 45 3.31 -16.03 -2.17
C ILE A 45 2.17 -16.00 -3.20
N GLN A 46 2.27 -16.79 -4.27
CA GLN A 46 1.24 -16.88 -5.31
C GLN A 46 -0.11 -17.32 -4.74
N ALA A 47 -0.15 -18.34 -3.90
CA ALA A 47 -1.39 -18.80 -3.28
C ALA A 47 -2.05 -17.72 -2.41
N ARG A 48 -1.26 -16.96 -1.64
CA ARG A 48 -1.74 -15.84 -0.84
C ARG A 48 -2.30 -14.70 -1.69
N VAL A 49 -1.62 -14.36 -2.78
CA VAL A 49 -2.08 -13.33 -3.73
C VAL A 49 -3.38 -13.74 -4.42
N ILE A 50 -3.49 -15.00 -4.84
CA ILE A 50 -4.73 -15.53 -5.47
C ILE A 50 -5.90 -15.40 -4.51
N ARG A 51 -5.74 -15.80 -3.24
CA ARG A 51 -6.80 -15.65 -2.22
C ARG A 51 -7.21 -14.21 -2.02
N ALA A 52 -6.26 -13.28 -1.86
CA ALA A 52 -6.54 -11.86 -1.67
C ALA A 52 -7.29 -11.27 -2.87
N ARG A 53 -6.89 -11.60 -4.09
CA ARG A 53 -7.58 -11.18 -5.32
C ARG A 53 -9.00 -11.73 -5.43
N GLN A 54 -9.22 -12.97 -5.00
CA GLN A 54 -10.56 -13.55 -5.01
C GLN A 54 -11.48 -12.83 -4.02
N VAL A 55 -11.00 -12.53 -2.81
CA VAL A 55 -11.75 -11.77 -1.80
C VAL A 55 -12.13 -10.38 -2.34
N ALA A 56 -11.20 -9.66 -2.96
CA ALA A 56 -11.48 -8.36 -3.57
C ALA A 56 -12.52 -8.47 -4.70
N LYS A 57 -12.37 -9.46 -5.59
CA LYS A 57 -13.30 -9.70 -6.70
C LYS A 57 -14.73 -10.00 -6.19
N ASP A 58 -14.87 -10.81 -5.16
CA ASP A 58 -16.17 -11.15 -4.58
C ASP A 58 -16.82 -9.95 -3.90
N ARG A 59 -16.04 -9.14 -3.16
CA ARG A 59 -16.48 -7.87 -2.55
C ARG A 59 -17.04 -6.90 -3.59
N PHE A 60 -16.42 -6.83 -4.75
CA PHE A 60 -16.75 -5.84 -5.77
C PHE A 60 -17.65 -6.37 -6.90
N ARG A 61 -18.17 -7.58 -6.78
CA ARG A 61 -19.00 -8.22 -7.83
C ARG A 61 -20.14 -7.33 -8.33
N GLN A 62 -20.85 -6.68 -7.41
CA GLN A 62 -21.97 -5.79 -7.75
C GLN A 62 -21.56 -4.48 -8.43
N TYR A 63 -20.30 -4.08 -8.32
CA TYR A 63 -19.75 -2.84 -8.92
C TYR A 63 -19.04 -3.09 -10.25
N GLY A 64 -18.85 -4.35 -10.64
CA GLY A 64 -18.05 -4.70 -11.83
C GLY A 64 -16.55 -4.45 -11.66
N TRP A 65 -16.07 -4.23 -10.43
CA TRP A 65 -14.63 -4.06 -10.15
C TRP A 65 -14.01 -5.42 -9.81
N VAL A 66 -12.72 -5.58 -10.15
CA VAL A 66 -11.99 -6.85 -9.94
C VAL A 66 -10.84 -6.74 -8.92
N CYS A 67 -10.50 -5.53 -8.49
CA CYS A 67 -9.43 -5.28 -7.53
C CYS A 67 -9.62 -3.96 -6.78
N ASN A 68 -8.92 -3.80 -5.66
CA ASN A 68 -8.98 -2.61 -4.81
C ASN A 68 -8.55 -1.31 -5.54
N ALA A 69 -7.68 -1.41 -6.56
CA ALA A 69 -7.25 -0.27 -7.36
C ALA A 69 -8.40 0.43 -8.11
N GLN A 70 -9.49 -0.28 -8.40
CA GLN A 70 -10.67 0.25 -9.08
C GLN A 70 -11.70 0.87 -8.14
N ALA A 71 -11.59 0.62 -6.83
CA ALA A 71 -12.53 1.15 -5.85
C ALA A 71 -12.55 2.68 -5.88
N SER A 72 -13.75 3.26 -5.93
CA SER A 72 -13.92 4.71 -5.88
C SER A 72 -13.60 5.27 -4.49
N GLY A 73 -13.12 6.52 -4.42
CA GLY A 73 -12.90 7.20 -3.15
C GLY A 73 -14.15 7.18 -2.27
N LYS A 74 -15.34 7.42 -2.86
CA LYS A 74 -16.62 7.37 -2.13
C LYS A 74 -16.85 6.01 -1.47
N TRP A 75 -16.57 4.92 -2.17
CA TRP A 75 -16.72 3.57 -1.62
C TRP A 75 -15.73 3.33 -0.47
N LEU A 76 -14.48 3.71 -0.67
CA LEU A 76 -13.43 3.57 0.35
C LEU A 76 -13.81 4.30 1.64
N HIS A 77 -14.26 5.55 1.54
CA HIS A 77 -14.70 6.33 2.69
C HIS A 77 -15.90 5.72 3.41
N ALA A 78 -16.89 5.22 2.66
CA ALA A 78 -18.10 4.63 3.23
C ALA A 78 -17.88 3.28 3.92
N ASN A 79 -16.83 2.53 3.53
CA ASN A 79 -16.60 1.17 3.99
C ASN A 79 -15.38 1.02 4.92
N THR A 80 -14.62 2.09 5.16
CA THR A 80 -13.51 2.11 6.10
C THR A 80 -13.98 2.67 7.45
N SER A 81 -13.51 2.10 8.56
CA SER A 81 -13.91 2.51 9.90
C SER A 81 -13.56 3.97 10.18
N LEU A 82 -14.35 4.66 11.02
CA LEU A 82 -14.10 6.06 11.40
C LEU A 82 -12.69 6.26 11.97
N LYS A 83 -12.23 5.36 12.85
CA LYS A 83 -10.89 5.44 13.44
C LYS A 83 -9.78 5.36 12.39
N ALA A 84 -9.92 4.44 11.43
CA ALA A 84 -8.98 4.32 10.33
C ALA A 84 -9.01 5.55 9.41
N MET A 85 -10.19 6.13 9.18
CA MET A 85 -10.34 7.37 8.41
C MET A 85 -9.73 8.60 9.12
N GLU A 86 -9.75 8.64 10.45
CA GLU A 86 -9.08 9.71 11.22
C GLU A 86 -7.58 9.78 10.95
N LEU A 87 -6.92 8.63 10.76
CA LEU A 87 -5.50 8.57 10.39
C LEU A 87 -5.25 9.21 9.01
N VAL A 88 -6.11 8.90 8.04
CA VAL A 88 -6.02 9.48 6.69
C VAL A 88 -6.25 11.00 6.73
N ASN A 89 -7.28 11.44 7.47
CA ASN A 89 -7.60 12.86 7.62
C ASN A 89 -6.45 13.62 8.30
N ARG A 90 -5.83 13.03 9.31
CA ARG A 90 -4.64 13.60 9.97
C ARG A 90 -3.46 13.73 9.01
N ALA A 91 -3.20 12.71 8.20
CA ALA A 91 -2.13 12.75 7.20
C ALA A 91 -2.39 13.82 6.12
N LEU A 92 -3.66 14.03 5.72
CA LEU A 92 -4.06 15.12 4.82
C LEU A 92 -3.86 16.49 5.46
N SER A 93 -4.32 16.68 6.71
CA SER A 93 -4.19 17.96 7.44
C SER A 93 -2.73 18.33 7.68
N ASN A 94 -1.86 17.35 7.87
CA ASN A 94 -0.41 17.54 8.05
C ASN A 94 0.35 17.66 6.72
N HIS A 95 -0.34 17.75 5.59
CA HIS A 95 0.27 17.80 4.25
C HIS A 95 1.21 16.62 3.91
N GLN A 96 1.06 15.49 4.61
CA GLN A 96 1.82 14.27 4.33
C GLN A 96 1.29 13.55 3.08
N LEU A 97 0.02 13.74 2.77
CA LEU A 97 -0.65 13.17 1.61
C LEU A 97 -1.40 14.24 0.82
N THR A 98 -1.46 14.06 -0.50
CA THR A 98 -2.46 14.68 -1.36
C THR A 98 -3.78 13.91 -1.30
N LEU A 99 -4.90 14.47 -1.77
CA LEU A 99 -6.17 13.73 -1.87
C LEU A 99 -6.01 12.45 -2.70
N ARG A 100 -5.27 12.50 -3.81
CA ARG A 100 -4.93 11.32 -4.62
C ARG A 100 -4.09 10.33 -3.83
N GLY A 101 -3.13 10.82 -3.06
CA GLY A 101 -2.29 10.02 -2.18
C GLY A 101 -3.11 9.29 -1.11
N ALA A 102 -4.10 9.95 -0.53
CA ALA A 102 -5.01 9.37 0.45
C ALA A 102 -5.84 8.22 -0.15
N ASP A 103 -6.47 8.41 -1.31
CA ASP A 103 -7.20 7.35 -2.00
C ASP A 103 -6.33 6.13 -2.29
N ARG A 104 -5.07 6.35 -2.70
CA ARG A 104 -4.12 5.27 -2.97
C ARG A 104 -3.68 4.56 -1.69
N ALA A 105 -3.40 5.30 -0.61
CA ALA A 105 -3.10 4.71 0.69
C ALA A 105 -4.26 3.82 1.19
N MET A 106 -5.50 4.27 1.02
CA MET A 106 -6.68 3.49 1.38
C MET A 106 -6.82 2.22 0.53
N ARG A 107 -6.60 2.28 -0.80
CA ARG A 107 -6.58 1.08 -1.66
C ARG A 107 -5.52 0.07 -1.25
N LEU A 108 -4.33 0.55 -0.84
CA LEU A 108 -3.27 -0.30 -0.28
C LEU A 108 -3.71 -0.92 1.04
N SER A 109 -4.33 -0.15 1.93
CA SER A 109 -4.83 -0.66 3.22
C SER A 109 -5.85 -1.78 3.05
N TRP A 110 -6.76 -1.66 2.09
CA TRP A 110 -7.70 -2.72 1.72
C TRP A 110 -6.96 -3.96 1.17
N THR A 111 -5.90 -3.77 0.39
CA THR A 111 -5.07 -4.89 -0.12
C THR A 111 -4.31 -5.58 1.00
N LEU A 112 -3.79 -4.84 1.98
CA LEU A 112 -3.14 -5.40 3.17
C LEU A 112 -4.13 -6.21 4.02
N ALA A 113 -5.36 -5.70 4.21
CA ALA A 113 -6.42 -6.43 4.88
C ALA A 113 -6.76 -7.75 4.16
N ASP A 114 -6.90 -7.72 2.83
CA ASP A 114 -7.17 -8.92 2.02
C ASP A 114 -6.04 -9.96 2.12
N LEU A 115 -4.78 -9.53 2.06
CA LEU A 115 -3.61 -10.40 2.22
C LEU A 115 -3.55 -11.04 3.61
N ALA A 116 -4.05 -10.36 4.63
CA ALA A 116 -4.13 -10.85 6.00
C ALA A 116 -5.44 -11.59 6.31
N GLY A 117 -6.33 -11.76 5.32
CA GLY A 117 -7.62 -12.46 5.48
C GLY A 117 -8.64 -11.70 6.32
N ARG A 118 -8.55 -10.38 6.42
CA ARG A 118 -9.49 -9.54 7.17
C ARG A 118 -10.59 -8.97 6.26
N VAL A 119 -11.75 -8.74 6.83
CA VAL A 119 -12.93 -8.22 6.12
C VAL A 119 -12.79 -6.73 5.77
N SER A 120 -12.09 -5.96 6.61
CA SER A 120 -11.85 -4.54 6.43
C SER A 120 -10.48 -4.12 6.98
N PRO A 121 -9.93 -2.99 6.53
CA PRO A 121 -8.66 -2.47 7.04
C PRO A 121 -8.75 -2.08 8.51
N THR A 122 -7.70 -2.41 9.26
CA THR A 122 -7.44 -1.92 10.59
C THR A 122 -6.71 -0.57 10.54
N GLU A 123 -6.59 0.11 11.68
CA GLU A 123 -5.75 1.31 11.81
C GLU A 123 -4.29 1.03 11.41
N GLN A 124 -3.78 -0.16 11.73
CA GLN A 124 -2.42 -0.58 11.36
C GLN A 124 -2.25 -0.72 9.85
N ASP A 125 -3.24 -1.27 9.13
CA ASP A 125 -3.20 -1.36 7.67
C ASP A 125 -3.18 0.02 7.03
N VAL A 126 -3.97 0.95 7.57
CA VAL A 126 -4.02 2.33 7.08
C VAL A 126 -2.70 3.05 7.36
N HIS A 127 -2.13 2.90 8.55
CA HIS A 127 -0.83 3.45 8.88
C HIS A 127 0.25 2.92 7.93
N GLN A 128 0.29 1.62 7.68
CA GLN A 128 1.23 1.00 6.74
C GLN A 128 1.00 1.47 5.29
N GLY A 129 -0.26 1.62 4.87
CA GLY A 129 -0.60 2.17 3.55
C GLY A 129 -0.11 3.60 3.37
N ILE A 130 -0.19 4.44 4.41
CA ILE A 130 0.35 5.80 4.42
C ILE A 130 1.89 5.78 4.37
N GLU A 131 2.53 4.96 5.22
CA GLU A 131 3.99 4.83 5.24
C GLU A 131 4.57 4.40 3.90
N MET A 132 3.96 3.44 3.22
CA MET A 132 4.40 2.98 1.90
C MET A 132 4.37 4.08 0.83
N ARG A 133 3.66 5.18 1.09
CA ARG A 133 3.59 6.34 0.20
C ARG A 133 4.52 7.48 0.58
N THR A 134 4.92 7.57 1.84
CA THR A 134 5.65 8.73 2.39
C THR A 134 7.14 8.45 2.64
N ARG A 135 7.59 7.21 2.54
CA ARG A 135 8.96 6.79 2.93
C ARG A 135 10.13 7.40 2.13
N MET A 136 9.88 8.07 1.01
CA MET A 136 10.94 8.63 0.17
C MET A 136 10.98 10.16 0.13
N THR A 137 10.27 10.83 1.03
CA THR A 137 10.38 12.29 1.22
C THR A 137 11.39 12.67 2.28
#